data_5918c9e95b6318e58b3dd9bbd7eb6d7a
#
_entry.id   5918c9e95b6318e58b3dd9bbd7eb6d7a
#
_cell.length_a   1.000
_cell.length_b   1.000
_cell.length_c   1.000
_cell.angle_alpha   90.00
_cell.angle_beta   90.00
_cell.angle_gamma   90.00
#
_symmetry.space_group_name_H-M   'P 1'
#
loop_
_entity.id
_entity.type
_entity.pdbx_description
1 polymer ?
#
loop_
_entity_poly.entity_id
_entity_poly.type
_entity_poly.pdbx_seq_one_letter_code
_entity_poly.pdbx_strand_id
1 'polypeptide(L)'
;MRRMRLKSSGMIVSKLLASWQLKWFVFLNIETLEPVNKKGITHNMTSLKWWQTAVFYQIYPRSFADGNGDGIGDFKGITEKLDYLSSLGVDALWLSPHFPSPNWDCGYDISDYMNVAPEYGTLEDFKTFLKESHKRNIRVVLDLVLNHTSDEHPWFIESKSSRDNPKADWYVWVDTPPNNWQSCFDGDAWTYVPERNQYYYHYFMKQQPDLNWHNPEVKKAMWDAVRFWLDLGVDGYRLDAIGTIYEDPNLTPHTVPMNLAELRRFSELAETEEDKKRREQYWIDMFKNQWGQAGVHELMKELRAILNEYDGDRMLVGEDDNIDYMGDGTDELHLVFNFPLANTNRITPTHIRDNQKERIAHLNKLSVAGWPCNTLGNHDRSRIYTNYGDKLHDAELARLNAALVLTLRGTPFLYNGEEIGMTDYLLPNISQVKDTMGSWYYHTIVTEMGVDPEEAMFRTAEMTRDKNRTPMHWSNKPNAGFSPDDVQTWLPINPNYKSGINVRDQEVNPNSLLNYYKHLLKVRKETPALIDGEYQPLHETAGDYFAFLRIAPNQTALVILNYSEKRLELNFTDDIAGSRLHTLFTSGIRSQVDRTPEKLTIAPFEVFIAEVQK
;
A
#
# COMPACT_ATOMS: atom_id res chain seq x y z
N MET A 1 -0.05 46.40 -1.71
CA MET A 1 0.77 45.61 -2.69
C MET A 1 1.73 44.61 -2.02
N ARG A 2 1.43 44.01 -0.86
CA ARG A 2 2.25 42.99 -0.18
C ARG A 2 1.56 41.63 0.03
N ARG A 3 0.30 41.47 -0.43
CA ARG A 3 -0.48 40.23 -0.27
C ARG A 3 -0.47 39.26 -1.46
N MET A 4 0.23 39.55 -2.55
CA MET A 4 0.23 38.72 -3.77
C MET A 4 1.47 37.86 -3.99
N ARG A 5 2.50 37.92 -3.13
CA ARG A 5 3.73 37.10 -3.27
C ARG A 5 3.79 35.84 -2.42
N LEU A 6 2.85 35.65 -1.49
CA LEU A 6 2.82 34.46 -0.60
C LEU A 6 2.03 33.27 -1.20
N LYS A 7 1.24 33.46 -2.26
CA LYS A 7 0.48 32.36 -2.88
C LYS A 7 1.30 31.47 -3.82
N SER A 8 2.45 31.92 -4.30
CA SER A 8 3.29 31.11 -5.22
C SER A 8 4.31 30.23 -4.49
N SER A 9 4.70 30.56 -3.28
CA SER A 9 5.60 29.73 -2.47
C SER A 9 4.90 28.57 -1.76
N GLY A 10 3.65 28.73 -1.36
CA GLY A 10 2.85 27.65 -0.74
C GLY A 10 2.56 26.48 -1.70
N MET A 11 2.37 26.75 -3.00
CA MET A 11 2.10 25.73 -4.00
C MET A 11 3.32 24.90 -4.39
N ILE A 12 4.54 25.40 -4.17
CA ILE A 12 5.80 24.66 -4.39
C ILE A 12 6.11 23.78 -3.18
N VAL A 13 5.81 24.25 -1.96
CA VAL A 13 6.04 23.49 -0.72
C VAL A 13 5.09 22.30 -0.59
N SER A 14 3.80 22.41 -0.98
CA SER A 14 2.85 21.29 -0.94
C SER A 14 3.23 20.13 -1.88
N LYS A 15 3.80 20.43 -3.05
CA LYS A 15 4.30 19.40 -3.98
C LYS A 15 5.57 18.71 -3.50
N LEU A 16 6.36 19.36 -2.65
CA LEU A 16 7.58 18.80 -2.08
C LEU A 16 7.29 17.89 -0.88
N LEU A 17 6.29 18.23 -0.06
CA LEU A 17 5.92 17.44 1.13
C LEU A 17 5.19 16.13 0.76
N ALA A 18 4.36 16.11 -0.28
CA ALA A 18 3.76 14.88 -0.80
C ALA A 18 4.80 13.86 -1.29
N SER A 19 6.02 14.30 -1.63
CA SER A 19 7.13 13.41 -2.01
C SER A 19 7.79 12.70 -0.80
N TRP A 20 7.42 13.05 0.44
CA TRP A 20 8.07 12.58 1.65
C TRP A 20 7.61 11.19 2.13
N GLN A 21 6.35 10.87 1.94
CA GLN A 21 5.82 9.52 2.18
C GLN A 21 6.21 8.53 1.07
N LEU A 22 6.75 9.02 -0.03
CA LEU A 22 6.92 8.28 -1.28
C LEU A 22 8.33 7.71 -1.50
N LYS A 23 9.34 8.04 -0.69
CA LYS A 23 10.74 7.69 -0.99
C LYS A 23 11.42 6.79 0.05
N TRP A 24 10.65 5.99 0.78
CA TRP A 24 11.24 5.10 1.78
C TRP A 24 12.01 3.92 1.18
N PHE A 25 11.81 3.58 -0.11
CA PHE A 25 12.33 2.35 -0.67
C PHE A 25 12.81 2.50 -2.12
N VAL A 26 14.03 2.91 -2.33
CA VAL A 26 14.74 2.62 -3.58
C VAL A 26 16.19 2.28 -3.24
N PHE A 27 16.44 1.00 -2.99
CA PHE A 27 17.77 0.43 -3.05
C PHE A 27 17.94 -0.24 -4.41
N LEU A 28 18.42 0.46 -5.39
CA LEU A 28 18.90 -0.14 -6.64
C LEU A 28 20.43 -0.13 -6.64
N ASN A 29 21.04 -1.27 -6.39
CA ASN A 29 22.37 -1.56 -6.86
C ASN A 29 22.30 -1.66 -8.39
N ILE A 30 22.74 -0.61 -9.08
CA ILE A 30 22.87 -0.63 -10.54
C ILE A 30 24.13 -1.42 -10.88
N GLU A 31 24.04 -2.73 -10.96
CA GLU A 31 24.99 -3.52 -11.72
C GLU A 31 24.56 -3.51 -13.19
N THR A 32 25.49 -3.21 -14.06
CA THR A 32 25.33 -3.10 -15.51
C THR A 32 24.77 -4.41 -16.10
N LEU A 33 23.58 -4.32 -16.71
CA LEU A 33 22.87 -5.43 -17.32
C LEU A 33 23.57 -5.91 -18.59
N GLU A 34 24.03 -7.17 -18.60
CA GLU A 34 24.35 -7.89 -19.84
C GLU A 34 23.08 -8.42 -20.54
N PRO A 35 23.03 -8.51 -21.86
CA PRO A 35 21.83 -8.93 -22.58
C PRO A 35 21.55 -10.42 -22.39
N VAL A 36 20.37 -10.75 -21.85
CA VAL A 36 19.89 -12.10 -21.60
C VAL A 36 19.53 -12.78 -22.94
N ASN A 37 20.15 -13.92 -23.17
CA ASN A 37 19.93 -14.81 -24.32
C ASN A 37 18.52 -15.45 -24.22
N LYS A 38 17.66 -15.23 -25.23
CA LYS A 38 16.30 -15.78 -25.30
C LYS A 38 16.33 -17.30 -25.45
N LYS A 39 16.40 -18.03 -24.35
CA LYS A 39 15.96 -19.43 -24.32
C LYS A 39 14.51 -19.43 -23.87
N GLY A 40 13.62 -19.93 -24.72
CA GLY A 40 12.20 -20.02 -24.45
C GLY A 40 11.94 -20.80 -23.15
N ILE A 41 11.39 -20.12 -22.15
CA ILE A 41 10.88 -20.74 -20.94
C ILE A 41 9.55 -21.39 -21.32
N THR A 42 9.54 -22.71 -21.47
CA THR A 42 8.31 -23.49 -21.57
C THR A 42 7.65 -23.47 -20.19
N HIS A 43 6.67 -22.61 -19.98
CA HIS A 43 5.79 -22.74 -18.84
C HIS A 43 5.01 -24.05 -18.94
N ASN A 44 5.32 -24.99 -18.05
CA ASN A 44 4.36 -26.03 -17.71
C ASN A 44 3.12 -25.33 -17.17
N MET A 45 1.95 -25.52 -17.80
CA MET A 45 0.67 -24.96 -17.37
C MET A 45 0.25 -25.57 -16.02
N THR A 46 0.86 -25.14 -14.92
CA THR A 46 0.26 -25.28 -13.61
C THR A 46 -0.86 -24.24 -13.52
N SER A 47 -2.05 -24.64 -13.09
CA SER A 47 -3.16 -23.70 -12.89
C SER A 47 -2.71 -22.60 -11.93
N LEU A 48 -2.99 -21.33 -12.27
CA LEU A 48 -2.70 -20.20 -11.39
C LEU A 48 -3.32 -20.41 -10.01
N LYS A 49 -2.61 -19.95 -8.98
CA LYS A 49 -3.12 -19.93 -7.61
C LYS A 49 -4.15 -18.82 -7.45
N TRP A 50 -5.05 -18.95 -6.48
CA TRP A 50 -6.13 -17.99 -6.25
C TRP A 50 -5.59 -16.56 -6.06
N TRP A 51 -4.49 -16.38 -5.33
CA TRP A 51 -3.90 -15.08 -5.05
C TRP A 51 -3.25 -14.42 -6.27
N GLN A 52 -2.94 -15.19 -7.32
CA GLN A 52 -2.45 -14.65 -8.59
C GLN A 52 -3.57 -14.06 -9.44
N THR A 53 -4.78 -14.61 -9.33
CA THR A 53 -5.94 -14.20 -10.13
C THR A 53 -6.83 -13.19 -9.41
N ALA A 54 -6.76 -13.16 -8.09
CA ALA A 54 -7.60 -12.33 -7.23
C ALA A 54 -7.33 -10.82 -7.42
N VAL A 55 -8.39 -10.04 -7.22
CA VAL A 55 -8.31 -8.61 -6.96
C VAL A 55 -8.47 -8.39 -5.46
N PHE A 56 -7.45 -7.83 -4.83
CA PHE A 56 -7.47 -7.52 -3.41
C PHE A 56 -8.06 -6.13 -3.16
N TYR A 57 -8.81 -6.02 -2.06
CA TYR A 57 -9.36 -4.77 -1.57
C TYR A 57 -8.94 -4.58 -0.12
N GLN A 58 -8.13 -3.57 0.14
CA GLN A 58 -7.73 -3.22 1.50
C GLN A 58 -8.89 -2.53 2.22
N ILE A 59 -9.23 -3.04 3.38
CA ILE A 59 -10.14 -2.42 4.34
C ILE A 59 -9.33 -1.86 5.51
N TYR A 60 -9.49 -0.57 5.78
CA TYR A 60 -9.07 0.05 7.02
C TYR A 60 -10.26 -0.03 8.00
N PRO A 61 -10.26 -0.99 8.97
CA PRO A 61 -11.46 -1.35 9.73
C PRO A 61 -12.15 -0.15 10.38
N ARG A 62 -11.40 0.70 11.07
CA ARG A 62 -11.91 1.91 11.79
C ARG A 62 -12.71 2.86 10.90
N SER A 63 -12.44 2.86 9.59
CA SER A 63 -13.01 3.81 8.62
C SER A 63 -13.92 3.17 7.60
N PHE A 64 -14.24 1.89 7.71
CA PHE A 64 -15.01 1.23 6.66
C PHE A 64 -16.53 1.34 6.89
N ALA A 65 -17.05 0.79 8.00
CA ALA A 65 -18.46 0.88 8.35
C ALA A 65 -18.66 0.63 9.85
N ASP A 66 -19.43 1.47 10.50
CA ASP A 66 -19.78 1.39 11.91
C ASP A 66 -21.12 0.63 12.07
N GLY A 67 -21.06 -0.59 12.55
CA GLY A 67 -22.22 -1.46 12.74
C GLY A 67 -22.80 -1.46 14.16
N ASN A 68 -22.04 -0.95 15.14
CA ASN A 68 -22.48 -0.86 16.55
C ASN A 68 -22.94 0.56 16.94
N GLY A 69 -22.61 1.58 16.14
CA GLY A 69 -23.06 2.95 16.31
C GLY A 69 -22.21 3.77 17.28
N ASP A 70 -20.92 3.47 17.44
CA ASP A 70 -20.01 4.20 18.35
C ASP A 70 -19.09 5.22 17.66
N GLY A 71 -19.15 5.32 16.32
CA GLY A 71 -18.34 6.23 15.53
C GLY A 71 -17.05 5.62 15.00
N ILE A 72 -16.81 4.34 15.27
CA ILE A 72 -15.66 3.56 14.79
C ILE A 72 -16.19 2.40 13.93
N GLY A 73 -15.55 2.11 12.80
CA GLY A 73 -15.90 0.95 11.98
C GLY A 73 -15.55 -0.36 12.68
N ASP A 74 -16.35 -1.40 12.46
CA ASP A 74 -16.26 -2.68 13.15
C ASP A 74 -16.57 -3.89 12.26
N PHE A 75 -16.39 -5.11 12.77
CA PHE A 75 -16.65 -6.35 12.02
C PHE A 75 -18.13 -6.55 11.65
N LYS A 76 -19.05 -6.04 12.46
CA LYS A 76 -20.48 -6.07 12.14
C LYS A 76 -20.76 -5.19 10.93
N GLY A 77 -20.23 -3.95 10.92
CA GLY A 77 -20.35 -3.03 9.81
C GLY A 77 -19.68 -3.58 8.55
N ILE A 78 -18.47 -4.17 8.65
CA ILE A 78 -17.81 -4.80 7.50
C ILE A 78 -18.67 -5.96 6.96
N THR A 79 -19.21 -6.80 7.84
CA THR A 79 -20.07 -7.95 7.46
C THR A 79 -21.32 -7.49 6.71
N GLU A 80 -21.95 -6.39 7.12
CA GLU A 80 -23.12 -5.79 6.45
C GLU A 80 -22.78 -5.26 5.04
N LYS A 81 -21.51 -4.99 4.74
CA LYS A 81 -21.04 -4.49 3.43
C LYS A 81 -20.46 -5.57 2.51
N LEU A 82 -20.47 -6.84 2.91
CA LEU A 82 -19.92 -7.91 2.07
C LEU A 82 -20.66 -8.09 0.74
N ASP A 83 -21.97 -7.83 0.69
CA ASP A 83 -22.71 -7.87 -0.59
C ASP A 83 -22.28 -6.75 -1.55
N TYR A 84 -21.98 -5.57 -1.02
CA TYR A 84 -21.38 -4.49 -1.82
C TYR A 84 -20.02 -4.92 -2.39
N LEU A 85 -19.13 -5.46 -1.56
CA LEU A 85 -17.80 -5.92 -1.98
C LEU A 85 -17.89 -7.04 -3.03
N SER A 86 -18.79 -7.99 -2.85
CA SER A 86 -19.08 -9.03 -3.84
C SER A 86 -19.59 -8.43 -5.15
N SER A 87 -20.52 -7.45 -5.09
CA SER A 87 -21.07 -6.75 -6.27
C SER A 87 -20.05 -5.86 -6.98
N LEU A 88 -19.08 -5.31 -6.24
CA LEU A 88 -17.95 -4.57 -6.80
C LEU A 88 -17.08 -5.50 -7.65
N GLY A 89 -16.95 -6.75 -7.23
CA GLY A 89 -16.22 -7.77 -7.96
C GLY A 89 -14.80 -8.03 -7.44
N VAL A 90 -14.52 -7.70 -6.17
CA VAL A 90 -13.25 -8.07 -5.50
C VAL A 90 -13.28 -9.53 -5.04
N ASP A 91 -12.11 -10.14 -4.89
CA ASP A 91 -11.96 -11.57 -4.62
C ASP A 91 -11.32 -11.83 -3.26
N ALA A 92 -10.60 -10.85 -2.73
CA ALA A 92 -9.92 -10.96 -1.45
C ALA A 92 -9.92 -9.62 -0.69
N LEU A 93 -9.99 -9.71 0.63
CA LEU A 93 -9.88 -8.56 1.53
C LEU A 93 -8.54 -8.62 2.26
N TRP A 94 -7.83 -7.51 2.29
CA TRP A 94 -6.74 -7.28 3.23
C TRP A 94 -7.27 -6.36 4.33
N LEU A 95 -7.27 -6.84 5.56
CA LEU A 95 -7.63 -6.05 6.75
C LEU A 95 -6.38 -5.43 7.35
N SER A 96 -6.32 -4.11 7.48
CA SER A 96 -5.35 -3.45 8.36
C SER A 96 -5.56 -3.90 9.81
N PRO A 97 -4.59 -3.71 10.75
CA PRO A 97 -4.63 -4.35 12.06
C PRO A 97 -5.96 -4.15 12.80
N HIS A 98 -6.45 -5.24 13.37
CA HIS A 98 -7.70 -5.31 14.13
C HIS A 98 -7.49 -5.85 15.54
N PHE A 99 -6.25 -6.06 15.94
CA PHE A 99 -5.84 -6.58 17.24
C PHE A 99 -6.00 -5.54 18.34
N PRO A 100 -6.12 -5.95 19.62
CA PRO A 100 -6.01 -5.03 20.75
C PRO A 100 -4.75 -4.16 20.66
N SER A 101 -4.93 -2.85 20.82
CA SER A 101 -3.87 -1.86 20.69
C SER A 101 -4.21 -0.61 21.51
N PRO A 102 -3.24 0.06 22.16
CA PRO A 102 -3.42 1.40 22.70
C PRO A 102 -3.65 2.47 21.63
N ASN A 103 -3.44 2.13 20.35
CA ASN A 103 -3.64 2.99 19.20
C ASN A 103 -2.67 4.21 19.11
N TRP A 104 -1.45 4.07 19.59
CA TRP A 104 -0.40 5.05 19.34
C TRP A 104 -0.08 5.15 17.84
N ASP A 105 -0.11 4.00 17.15
CA ASP A 105 0.03 3.89 15.69
C ASP A 105 -1.22 3.29 15.04
N CYS A 106 -2.40 3.69 15.54
CA CYS A 106 -3.68 3.33 14.92
C CYS A 106 -3.86 1.82 14.66
N GLY A 107 -3.39 0.98 15.60
CA GLY A 107 -3.53 -0.47 15.55
C GLY A 107 -2.25 -1.25 15.26
N TYR A 108 -1.18 -0.59 14.79
CA TYR A 108 0.11 -1.27 14.54
C TYR A 108 0.91 -1.52 15.82
N ASP A 109 0.64 -0.83 16.92
CA ASP A 109 1.16 -1.07 18.27
C ASP A 109 0.32 -2.15 18.98
N ILE A 110 0.54 -3.43 18.62
CA ILE A 110 -0.29 -4.58 19.04
C ILE A 110 0.01 -4.99 20.49
N SER A 111 -1.03 -5.09 21.32
CA SER A 111 -0.94 -5.56 22.71
C SER A 111 -1.41 -7.00 22.94
N ASP A 112 -2.11 -7.62 21.98
CA ASP A 112 -2.51 -9.03 21.98
C ASP A 112 -2.71 -9.54 20.55
N TYR A 113 -1.87 -10.47 20.10
CA TYR A 113 -1.90 -11.01 18.73
C TYR A 113 -3.01 -12.04 18.48
N MET A 114 -3.69 -12.54 19.51
CA MET A 114 -4.66 -13.63 19.37
C MET A 114 -6.09 -13.21 19.73
N ASN A 115 -6.38 -11.90 19.68
CA ASN A 115 -7.69 -11.37 20.00
C ASN A 115 -8.11 -10.26 19.03
N VAL A 116 -9.34 -9.80 19.16
CA VAL A 116 -9.94 -8.68 18.43
C VAL A 116 -10.03 -7.48 19.38
N ALA A 117 -9.66 -6.30 18.90
CA ALA A 117 -9.80 -5.07 19.68
C ALA A 117 -11.29 -4.82 20.01
N PRO A 118 -11.62 -4.42 21.26
CA PRO A 118 -13.01 -4.23 21.69
C PRO A 118 -13.81 -3.27 20.80
N GLU A 119 -13.16 -2.25 20.23
CA GLU A 119 -13.80 -1.30 19.32
C GLU A 119 -14.21 -1.94 17.98
N TYR A 120 -13.61 -3.07 17.59
CA TYR A 120 -13.97 -3.80 16.37
C TYR A 120 -14.93 -4.96 16.62
N GLY A 121 -15.26 -5.23 17.89
CA GLY A 121 -16.16 -6.29 18.30
C GLY A 121 -15.46 -7.43 19.05
N THR A 122 -15.93 -8.65 18.83
CA THR A 122 -15.44 -9.86 19.48
C THR A 122 -14.80 -10.83 18.49
N LEU A 123 -14.09 -11.84 19.00
CA LEU A 123 -13.59 -12.93 18.17
C LEU A 123 -14.72 -13.68 17.44
N GLU A 124 -15.93 -13.75 18.02
CA GLU A 124 -17.11 -14.37 17.37
C GLU A 124 -17.64 -13.49 16.22
N ASP A 125 -17.56 -12.15 16.33
CA ASP A 125 -17.89 -11.25 15.24
C ASP A 125 -16.90 -11.42 14.08
N PHE A 126 -15.60 -11.56 14.38
CA PHE A 126 -14.59 -11.89 13.37
C PHE A 126 -14.86 -13.25 12.69
N LYS A 127 -15.16 -14.30 13.46
CA LYS A 127 -15.49 -15.62 12.89
C LYS A 127 -16.74 -15.56 12.00
N THR A 128 -17.72 -14.75 12.39
CA THR A 128 -18.93 -14.51 11.59
C THR A 128 -18.58 -13.80 10.29
N PHE A 129 -17.78 -12.73 10.37
CA PHE A 129 -17.27 -12.02 9.20
C PHE A 129 -16.50 -12.95 8.25
N LEU A 130 -15.55 -13.74 8.76
CA LEU A 130 -14.75 -14.68 7.96
C LEU A 130 -15.63 -15.71 7.24
N LYS A 131 -16.57 -16.31 7.97
CA LYS A 131 -17.54 -17.27 7.40
C LYS A 131 -18.42 -16.64 6.31
N GLU A 132 -18.93 -15.42 6.55
CA GLU A 132 -19.78 -14.73 5.58
C GLU A 132 -18.98 -14.24 4.34
N SER A 133 -17.70 -13.91 4.51
CA SER A 133 -16.78 -13.63 3.40
C SER A 133 -16.57 -14.86 2.53
N HIS A 134 -16.23 -16.00 3.15
CA HIS A 134 -16.01 -17.26 2.43
C HIS A 134 -17.26 -17.76 1.69
N LYS A 135 -18.47 -17.58 2.25
CA LYS A 135 -19.72 -17.90 1.55
C LYS A 135 -19.91 -17.12 0.24
N ARG A 136 -19.29 -15.94 0.13
CA ARG A 136 -19.30 -15.09 -1.05
C ARG A 136 -18.08 -15.31 -1.96
N ASN A 137 -17.27 -16.35 -1.66
CA ASN A 137 -15.98 -16.63 -2.31
C ASN A 137 -14.99 -15.48 -2.17
N ILE A 138 -15.05 -14.71 -1.10
CA ILE A 138 -14.11 -13.65 -0.77
C ILE A 138 -13.12 -14.20 0.25
N ARG A 139 -11.83 -14.18 -0.09
CA ARG A 139 -10.73 -14.56 0.79
C ARG A 139 -10.39 -13.44 1.78
N VAL A 140 -9.79 -13.79 2.92
CA VAL A 140 -9.41 -12.82 3.96
C VAL A 140 -7.94 -12.97 4.32
N VAL A 141 -7.20 -11.87 4.19
CA VAL A 141 -5.78 -11.75 4.53
C VAL A 141 -5.65 -10.73 5.65
N LEU A 142 -4.93 -11.07 6.71
CA LEU A 142 -4.71 -10.20 7.87
C LEU A 142 -3.39 -9.45 7.76
N ASP A 143 -3.33 -8.29 8.38
CA ASP A 143 -2.06 -7.60 8.62
C ASP A 143 -1.30 -8.29 9.76
N LEU A 144 -0.01 -8.48 9.64
CA LEU A 144 0.83 -9.12 10.64
C LEU A 144 2.08 -8.27 10.89
N VAL A 145 2.16 -7.70 12.08
CA VAL A 145 3.29 -6.88 12.53
C VAL A 145 4.28 -7.79 13.24
N LEU A 146 5.42 -8.05 12.59
CA LEU A 146 6.45 -8.95 13.13
C LEU A 146 7.58 -8.19 13.86
N ASN A 147 7.84 -6.93 13.49
CA ASN A 147 8.97 -6.17 13.98
C ASN A 147 8.91 -5.91 15.50
N HIS A 148 7.76 -5.48 16.01
CA HIS A 148 7.59 -4.95 17.36
C HIS A 148 6.26 -5.37 17.99
N THR A 149 6.10 -5.07 19.26
CA THR A 149 4.81 -5.10 19.96
C THR A 149 4.49 -3.70 20.48
N SER A 150 3.29 -3.50 21.06
CA SER A 150 3.05 -2.37 21.95
C SER A 150 3.92 -2.47 23.21
N ASP A 151 4.28 -1.34 23.80
CA ASP A 151 4.88 -1.28 25.14
C ASP A 151 3.88 -1.66 26.26
N GLU A 152 2.58 -1.82 25.93
CA GLU A 152 1.53 -2.38 26.77
C GLU A 152 1.32 -3.88 26.56
N HIS A 153 2.04 -4.52 25.63
CA HIS A 153 1.97 -5.97 25.45
C HIS A 153 2.47 -6.70 26.69
N PRO A 154 1.79 -7.76 27.18
CA PRO A 154 2.23 -8.52 28.35
C PRO A 154 3.68 -9.01 28.28
N TRP A 155 4.18 -9.34 27.08
CA TRP A 155 5.58 -9.74 26.89
C TRP A 155 6.55 -8.60 27.25
N PHE A 156 6.27 -7.36 26.81
CA PHE A 156 7.13 -6.23 27.12
C PHE A 156 7.00 -5.79 28.57
N ILE A 157 5.78 -5.79 29.14
CA ILE A 157 5.55 -5.49 30.56
C ILE A 157 6.37 -6.43 31.46
N GLU A 158 6.39 -7.74 31.15
CA GLU A 158 7.20 -8.71 31.85
C GLU A 158 8.70 -8.46 31.59
N SER A 159 9.12 -8.29 30.33
CA SER A 159 10.51 -8.06 29.95
C SER A 159 11.13 -6.84 30.66
N LYS A 160 10.40 -5.72 30.72
CA LYS A 160 10.92 -4.49 31.35
C LYS A 160 10.97 -4.53 32.87
N SER A 161 10.29 -5.50 33.51
CA SER A 161 10.15 -5.53 34.98
C SER A 161 11.46 -5.83 35.72
N SER A 162 12.37 -6.61 35.14
CA SER A 162 13.70 -6.92 35.69
C SER A 162 14.61 -7.52 34.63
N ARG A 163 15.89 -7.70 34.99
CA ARG A 163 16.88 -8.39 34.13
C ARG A 163 16.80 -9.91 34.19
N ASP A 164 16.10 -10.46 35.19
CA ASP A 164 16.13 -11.89 35.55
C ASP A 164 14.79 -12.59 35.31
N ASN A 165 13.79 -11.90 34.68
CA ASN A 165 12.50 -12.52 34.37
C ASN A 165 12.56 -13.44 33.12
N PRO A 166 11.62 -14.37 32.94
CA PRO A 166 11.60 -15.30 31.81
C PRO A 166 11.64 -14.64 30.44
N LYS A 167 11.13 -13.42 30.32
CA LYS A 167 11.10 -12.66 29.05
C LYS A 167 12.15 -11.56 28.97
N ALA A 168 13.14 -11.59 29.87
CA ALA A 168 14.17 -10.55 29.93
C ALA A 168 14.87 -10.31 28.57
N ASP A 169 14.97 -11.31 27.72
CA ASP A 169 15.65 -11.29 26.42
C ASP A 169 14.70 -11.36 25.22
N TRP A 170 13.42 -11.01 25.42
CA TRP A 170 12.44 -11.03 24.33
C TRP A 170 12.46 -9.78 23.46
N TYR A 171 13.14 -8.73 23.91
CA TYR A 171 13.32 -7.46 23.21
C TYR A 171 14.80 -7.09 23.16
N VAL A 172 15.18 -6.14 22.33
CA VAL A 172 16.58 -5.74 22.17
C VAL A 172 16.96 -4.75 23.28
N TRP A 173 17.75 -5.21 24.26
CA TRP A 173 18.17 -4.44 25.43
C TRP A 173 19.68 -4.20 25.46
N VAL A 174 20.08 -3.01 25.90
CA VAL A 174 21.48 -2.62 26.09
C VAL A 174 21.68 -1.84 27.39
N ASP A 175 22.88 -1.93 27.99
CA ASP A 175 23.19 -1.16 29.20
C ASP A 175 23.40 0.33 28.92
N THR A 176 23.93 0.65 27.74
CA THR A 176 24.10 2.02 27.23
C THR A 176 23.91 2.01 25.72
N PRO A 177 23.29 3.03 25.12
CA PRO A 177 23.17 3.11 23.66
C PRO A 177 24.52 2.94 22.96
N PRO A 178 24.69 1.92 22.11
CA PRO A 178 25.98 1.61 21.48
C PRO A 178 26.26 2.52 20.27
N ASN A 179 25.26 3.23 19.77
CA ASN A 179 25.32 3.99 18.54
C ASN A 179 24.36 5.20 18.58
N ASN A 180 24.31 5.92 17.46
CA ASN A 180 23.50 7.10 17.25
C ASN A 180 22.24 6.83 16.39
N TRP A 181 21.73 5.62 16.40
CA TRP A 181 20.55 5.27 15.59
C TRP A 181 19.35 6.13 15.94
N GLN A 182 18.59 6.43 14.92
CA GLN A 182 17.36 7.21 15.03
C GLN A 182 16.15 6.30 14.82
N SER A 183 15.09 6.55 15.57
CA SER A 183 13.75 6.08 15.23
C SER A 183 13.32 6.69 13.89
N CYS A 184 12.52 5.96 13.13
CA CYS A 184 12.01 6.52 11.88
C CYS A 184 10.88 7.55 12.10
N PHE A 185 10.34 7.65 13.32
CA PHE A 185 9.22 8.54 13.64
C PHE A 185 9.59 9.73 14.52
N ASP A 186 10.30 9.54 15.63
CA ASP A 186 10.31 10.51 16.73
C ASP A 186 11.65 10.77 17.45
N GLY A 187 12.79 10.54 16.81
CA GLY A 187 14.10 10.89 17.39
C GLY A 187 15.00 9.70 17.66
N ASP A 188 15.56 9.59 18.87
CA ASP A 188 16.50 8.52 19.20
C ASP A 188 15.82 7.14 19.23
N ALA A 189 16.54 6.11 18.73
CA ALA A 189 16.03 4.74 18.69
C ALA A 189 16.20 3.96 20.01
N TRP A 190 16.72 4.58 21.06
CA TRP A 190 17.03 3.95 22.35
C TRP A 190 16.31 4.65 23.49
N THR A 191 15.41 3.94 24.19
CA THR A 191 14.65 4.49 25.32
C THR A 191 15.04 3.84 26.63
N TYR A 192 15.35 4.68 27.65
CA TYR A 192 15.76 4.24 28.98
C TYR A 192 14.58 3.77 29.83
N VAL A 193 14.75 2.64 30.51
CA VAL A 193 13.80 2.06 31.47
C VAL A 193 14.43 2.02 32.85
N PRO A 194 13.99 2.88 33.81
CA PRO A 194 14.57 2.94 35.16
C PRO A 194 14.48 1.64 35.95
N GLU A 195 13.36 0.91 35.84
CA GLU A 195 13.09 -0.33 36.58
C GLU A 195 14.12 -1.41 36.26
N ARG A 196 14.65 -1.38 35.03
CA ARG A 196 15.62 -2.33 34.52
C ARG A 196 17.04 -1.77 34.48
N ASN A 197 17.19 -0.44 34.57
CA ASN A 197 18.44 0.29 34.38
C ASN A 197 19.11 -0.11 33.05
N GLN A 198 18.34 -0.17 31.97
CA GLN A 198 18.77 -0.47 30.60
C GLN A 198 17.99 0.37 29.60
N TYR A 199 18.43 0.35 28.34
CA TYR A 199 17.75 0.91 27.21
C TYR A 199 17.22 -0.21 26.34
N TYR A 200 15.99 -0.03 25.76
CA TYR A 200 15.50 -0.88 24.69
C TYR A 200 15.56 -0.17 23.36
N TYR A 201 15.70 -0.96 22.32
CA TYR A 201 15.67 -0.51 20.94
C TYR A 201 14.24 -0.42 20.41
N HIS A 202 13.96 0.59 19.57
CA HIS A 202 12.75 0.71 18.78
C HIS A 202 13.05 1.39 17.45
N TYR A 203 12.72 0.75 16.35
CA TYR A 203 12.85 1.33 15.02
C TYR A 203 11.75 2.38 14.77
N PHE A 204 10.53 2.11 15.21
CA PHE A 204 9.38 3.00 15.16
C PHE A 204 9.28 3.86 16.40
N MET A 205 8.09 4.04 16.97
CA MET A 205 7.91 4.85 18.18
C MET A 205 8.46 4.14 19.43
N LYS A 206 8.78 4.92 20.45
CA LYS A 206 9.13 4.34 21.77
C LYS A 206 8.05 3.43 22.35
N GLN A 207 6.80 3.58 21.93
CA GLN A 207 5.70 2.70 22.31
C GLN A 207 5.65 1.40 21.47
N GLN A 208 6.60 1.21 20.57
CA GLN A 208 6.71 0.04 19.70
C GLN A 208 8.09 -0.62 19.86
N PRO A 209 8.37 -1.25 21.02
CA PRO A 209 9.65 -1.92 21.28
C PRO A 209 9.88 -3.09 20.31
N ASP A 210 11.06 -3.15 19.71
CA ASP A 210 11.43 -4.17 18.74
C ASP A 210 11.68 -5.53 19.41
N LEU A 211 11.13 -6.59 18.82
CA LEU A 211 11.28 -7.97 19.27
C LEU A 211 12.69 -8.50 18.98
N ASN A 212 13.25 -9.26 19.91
CA ASN A 212 14.50 -9.97 19.69
C ASN A 212 14.26 -11.27 18.90
N TRP A 213 14.31 -11.22 17.59
CA TRP A 213 14.11 -12.38 16.71
C TRP A 213 15.25 -13.43 16.76
N HIS A 214 16.34 -13.14 17.44
CA HIS A 214 17.36 -14.15 17.76
C HIS A 214 16.92 -15.09 18.89
N ASN A 215 15.89 -14.70 19.66
CA ASN A 215 15.35 -15.53 20.73
C ASN A 215 14.34 -16.56 20.18
N PRO A 216 14.58 -17.89 20.33
CA PRO A 216 13.68 -18.91 19.80
C PRO A 216 12.30 -18.94 20.48
N GLU A 217 12.18 -18.42 21.71
CA GLU A 217 10.88 -18.34 22.39
C GLU A 217 10.00 -17.23 21.80
N VAL A 218 10.59 -16.12 21.36
CA VAL A 218 9.90 -15.06 20.59
C VAL A 218 9.37 -15.64 19.29
N LYS A 219 10.22 -16.33 18.52
CA LYS A 219 9.83 -17.02 17.29
C LYS A 219 8.64 -17.94 17.53
N LYS A 220 8.76 -18.83 18.56
CA LYS A 220 7.70 -19.78 18.89
C LYS A 220 6.40 -19.08 19.22
N ALA A 221 6.43 -18.06 20.07
CA ALA A 221 5.23 -17.35 20.52
C ALA A 221 4.53 -16.64 19.33
N MET A 222 5.31 -16.03 18.43
CA MET A 222 4.76 -15.38 17.24
C MET A 222 4.19 -16.41 16.24
N TRP A 223 4.86 -17.55 16.06
CA TRP A 223 4.34 -18.62 15.20
C TRP A 223 3.10 -19.29 15.78
N ASP A 224 2.96 -19.37 17.10
CA ASP A 224 1.72 -19.80 17.75
C ASP A 224 0.56 -18.82 17.45
N ALA A 225 0.81 -17.50 17.45
CA ALA A 225 -0.18 -16.50 17.05
C ALA A 225 -0.55 -16.59 15.57
N VAL A 226 0.42 -16.82 14.68
CA VAL A 226 0.17 -17.06 13.25
C VAL A 226 -0.73 -18.28 13.06
N ARG A 227 -0.42 -19.41 13.72
CA ARG A 227 -1.23 -20.62 13.61
C ARG A 227 -2.64 -20.43 14.13
N PHE A 228 -2.83 -19.67 15.20
CA PHE A 228 -4.16 -19.37 15.76
C PHE A 228 -5.13 -18.84 14.70
N TRP A 229 -4.71 -17.87 13.88
CA TRP A 229 -5.57 -17.31 12.84
C TRP A 229 -5.70 -18.22 11.62
N LEU A 230 -4.65 -18.97 11.26
CA LEU A 230 -4.72 -19.97 10.20
C LEU A 230 -5.69 -21.11 10.57
N ASP A 231 -5.72 -21.54 11.83
CA ASP A 231 -6.65 -22.55 12.36
C ASP A 231 -8.10 -22.06 12.31
N LEU A 232 -8.33 -20.74 12.44
CA LEU A 232 -9.66 -20.14 12.23
C LEU A 232 -10.06 -20.08 10.76
N GLY A 233 -9.12 -20.27 9.82
CA GLY A 233 -9.38 -20.32 8.38
C GLY A 233 -8.98 -19.08 7.61
N VAL A 234 -8.18 -18.19 8.16
CA VAL A 234 -7.62 -17.02 7.46
C VAL A 234 -6.78 -17.47 6.26
N ASP A 235 -6.87 -16.75 5.13
CA ASP A 235 -6.29 -17.16 3.86
C ASP A 235 -4.84 -16.70 3.65
N GLY A 236 -4.27 -15.93 4.57
CA GLY A 236 -2.89 -15.48 4.51
C GLY A 236 -2.63 -14.19 5.27
N TYR A 237 -1.44 -13.62 5.02
CA TYR A 237 -0.99 -12.40 5.71
C TYR A 237 -0.36 -11.38 4.77
N ARG A 238 -0.62 -10.12 5.06
CA ARG A 238 0.24 -9.00 4.67
C ARG A 238 1.22 -8.74 5.81
N LEU A 239 2.49 -8.76 5.51
CA LEU A 239 3.54 -8.56 6.52
C LEU A 239 3.95 -7.10 6.54
N ASP A 240 3.81 -6.47 7.69
CA ASP A 240 4.21 -5.10 7.93
C ASP A 240 5.72 -4.94 7.94
N ALA A 241 6.25 -3.92 7.26
CA ALA A 241 7.62 -3.42 7.34
C ALA A 241 8.71 -4.51 7.46
N ILE A 242 8.67 -5.54 6.61
CA ILE A 242 9.52 -6.74 6.74
C ILE A 242 11.03 -6.46 6.77
N GLY A 243 11.47 -5.36 6.14
CA GLY A 243 12.88 -4.99 6.12
C GLY A 243 13.45 -4.57 7.48
N THR A 244 12.60 -4.23 8.47
CA THR A 244 13.02 -3.72 9.79
C THR A 244 13.19 -4.80 10.87
N ILE A 245 12.81 -6.05 10.58
CA ILE A 245 12.73 -7.15 11.58
C ILE A 245 14.07 -7.49 12.22
N TYR A 246 15.17 -7.26 11.52
CA TYR A 246 16.52 -7.45 12.02
C TYR A 246 17.35 -6.19 11.81
N GLU A 247 18.15 -5.87 12.81
CA GLU A 247 19.16 -4.82 12.79
C GLU A 247 20.58 -5.40 12.55
N ASP A 248 21.54 -4.52 12.20
CA ASP A 248 22.95 -4.90 12.09
C ASP A 248 23.45 -5.49 13.43
N PRO A 249 23.90 -6.75 13.46
CA PRO A 249 24.35 -7.42 14.69
C PRO A 249 25.57 -6.77 15.35
N ASN A 250 26.31 -5.93 14.61
CA ASN A 250 27.42 -5.16 15.14
C ASN A 250 26.99 -3.81 15.72
N LEU A 251 25.71 -3.47 15.61
CA LEU A 251 25.13 -2.18 16.03
C LEU A 251 25.94 -0.98 15.51
N THR A 252 26.35 -1.04 14.24
CA THR A 252 27.22 -0.04 13.62
C THR A 252 26.54 1.33 13.55
N PRO A 253 27.17 2.41 14.06
CA PRO A 253 26.61 3.76 13.98
C PRO A 253 26.33 4.21 12.54
N HIS A 254 25.30 5.04 12.32
CA HIS A 254 25.16 5.72 11.04
C HIS A 254 26.20 6.85 10.89
N THR A 255 26.48 7.21 9.65
CA THR A 255 27.53 8.21 9.29
C THR A 255 26.96 9.60 8.99
N VAL A 256 25.64 9.78 9.06
CA VAL A 256 24.99 11.06 8.76
C VAL A 256 25.29 12.05 9.89
N PRO A 257 25.79 13.29 9.59
CA PRO A 257 26.21 14.25 10.59
C PRO A 257 25.05 15.09 11.15
N MET A 258 23.87 14.50 11.30
CA MET A 258 22.65 15.14 11.81
C MET A 258 21.71 14.10 12.40
N ASN A 259 20.79 14.53 13.27
CA ASN A 259 19.70 13.71 13.78
C ASN A 259 18.48 13.73 12.81
N LEU A 260 17.42 12.99 13.16
CA LEU A 260 16.21 12.89 12.33
C LEU A 260 15.53 14.27 12.11
N ALA A 261 15.41 15.09 13.15
CA ALA A 261 14.75 16.40 13.03
C ALA A 261 15.54 17.33 12.09
N GLU A 262 16.86 17.33 12.20
CA GLU A 262 17.75 18.09 11.33
C GLU A 262 17.70 17.56 9.88
N LEU A 263 17.66 16.25 9.68
CA LEU A 263 17.52 15.66 8.35
C LEU A 263 16.16 16.00 7.71
N ARG A 264 15.09 15.99 8.49
CA ARG A 264 13.77 16.44 8.03
C ARG A 264 13.83 17.91 7.59
N ARG A 265 14.40 18.78 8.44
CA ARG A 265 14.59 20.19 8.07
C ARG A 265 15.46 20.38 6.83
N PHE A 266 16.58 19.68 6.74
CA PHE A 266 17.43 19.71 5.54
C PHE A 266 16.64 19.30 4.30
N SER A 267 15.82 18.27 4.42
CA SER A 267 15.00 17.77 3.32
C SER A 267 13.93 18.78 2.85
N GLU A 268 13.36 19.57 3.75
CA GLU A 268 12.42 20.66 3.40
C GLU A 268 13.09 21.79 2.62
N LEU A 269 14.35 22.04 2.91
CA LEU A 269 15.13 23.13 2.32
C LEU A 269 15.90 22.72 1.06
N ALA A 270 15.91 21.44 0.69
CA ALA A 270 16.65 20.91 -0.45
C ALA A 270 16.02 21.34 -1.78
N GLU A 271 16.46 22.47 -2.34
CA GLU A 271 15.97 23.02 -3.61
C GLU A 271 16.79 22.56 -4.81
N THR A 272 18.12 22.50 -4.68
CA THR A 272 19.01 22.12 -5.77
C THR A 272 19.01 20.61 -6.04
N GLU A 273 19.33 20.19 -7.26
CA GLU A 273 19.44 18.75 -7.59
C GLU A 273 20.57 18.07 -6.79
N GLU A 274 21.63 18.81 -6.41
CA GLU A 274 22.69 18.30 -5.54
C GLU A 274 22.17 18.07 -4.12
N ASP A 275 21.40 19.00 -3.54
CA ASP A 275 20.82 18.85 -2.20
C ASP A 275 19.79 17.74 -2.17
N LYS A 276 18.99 17.57 -3.22
CA LYS A 276 18.03 16.46 -3.34
C LYS A 276 18.74 15.11 -3.35
N LYS A 277 19.82 14.95 -4.11
CA LYS A 277 20.63 13.72 -4.11
C LYS A 277 21.29 13.48 -2.76
N ARG A 278 21.83 14.54 -2.14
CA ARG A 278 22.44 14.44 -0.80
C ARG A 278 21.41 14.05 0.25
N ARG A 279 20.22 14.62 0.18
CA ARG A 279 19.08 14.23 1.03
C ARG A 279 18.76 12.73 0.90
N GLU A 280 18.61 12.24 -0.34
CA GLU A 280 18.33 10.83 -0.60
C GLU A 280 19.42 9.94 0.00
N GLN A 281 20.67 10.28 -0.20
CA GLN A 281 21.80 9.54 0.37
C GLN A 281 21.81 9.57 1.91
N TYR A 282 21.49 10.72 2.54
CA TYR A 282 21.44 10.81 4.00
C TYR A 282 20.32 9.97 4.61
N TRP A 283 19.15 9.91 3.97
CA TRP A 283 18.09 9.00 4.41
C TRP A 283 18.53 7.54 4.35
N ILE A 284 19.15 7.13 3.27
CA ILE A 284 19.72 5.78 3.13
C ILE A 284 20.75 5.52 4.23
N ASP A 285 21.75 6.39 4.35
CA ASP A 285 22.88 6.19 5.29
C ASP A 285 22.46 6.25 6.77
N MET A 286 21.36 6.92 7.11
CA MET A 286 20.83 6.99 8.46
C MET A 286 20.22 5.63 8.89
N PHE A 287 19.54 4.94 7.99
CA PHE A 287 18.75 3.75 8.33
C PHE A 287 19.32 2.42 7.80
N LYS A 288 20.33 2.42 6.94
CA LYS A 288 20.87 1.19 6.30
C LYS A 288 21.28 0.07 7.27
N ASN A 289 21.65 0.41 8.50
CA ASN A 289 22.03 -0.57 9.52
C ASN A 289 20.83 -1.08 10.36
N GLN A 290 19.66 -0.50 10.12
CA GLN A 290 18.39 -0.83 10.76
C GLN A 290 17.37 -1.42 9.76
N TRP A 291 17.78 -1.64 8.51
CA TRP A 291 16.92 -2.11 7.44
C TRP A 291 17.62 -3.12 6.54
N GLY A 292 16.88 -4.16 6.09
CA GLY A 292 17.36 -5.11 5.10
C GLY A 292 18.52 -5.99 5.59
N GLN A 293 18.59 -6.25 6.90
CA GLN A 293 19.69 -7.01 7.49
C GLN A 293 19.50 -8.52 7.30
N ALA A 294 20.61 -9.25 7.45
CA ALA A 294 20.61 -10.72 7.38
C ALA A 294 19.67 -11.33 8.45
N GLY A 295 18.96 -12.39 8.09
CA GLY A 295 17.99 -13.08 8.96
C GLY A 295 16.56 -12.98 8.46
N VAL A 296 16.18 -11.89 7.77
CA VAL A 296 14.81 -11.72 7.22
C VAL A 296 14.47 -12.86 6.25
N HIS A 297 15.37 -13.24 5.36
CA HIS A 297 15.16 -14.31 4.38
C HIS A 297 14.85 -15.66 5.06
N GLU A 298 15.65 -16.05 6.06
CA GLU A 298 15.43 -17.31 6.79
C GLU A 298 14.11 -17.27 7.57
N LEU A 299 13.74 -16.11 8.14
CA LEU A 299 12.47 -15.93 8.83
C LEU A 299 11.29 -16.07 7.86
N MET A 300 11.39 -15.52 6.63
CA MET A 300 10.36 -15.66 5.60
C MET A 300 10.21 -17.10 5.13
N LYS A 301 11.31 -17.86 5.04
CA LYS A 301 11.25 -19.31 4.74
C LYS A 301 10.56 -20.09 5.86
N GLU A 302 10.88 -19.80 7.13
CA GLU A 302 10.20 -20.41 8.27
C GLU A 302 8.69 -20.15 8.23
N LEU A 303 8.29 -18.89 8.02
CA LEU A 303 6.88 -18.52 7.91
C LEU A 303 6.20 -19.17 6.70
N ARG A 304 6.87 -19.20 5.54
CA ARG A 304 6.34 -19.87 4.34
C ARG A 304 6.12 -21.35 4.60
N ALA A 305 7.03 -22.03 5.30
CA ALA A 305 6.89 -23.44 5.67
C ALA A 305 5.64 -23.67 6.54
N ILE A 306 5.38 -22.78 7.51
CA ILE A 306 4.20 -22.83 8.35
C ILE A 306 2.91 -22.72 7.51
N LEU A 307 2.84 -21.76 6.58
CA LEU A 307 1.67 -21.61 5.72
C LEU A 307 1.43 -22.84 4.84
N ASN A 308 2.50 -23.50 4.39
CA ASN A 308 2.43 -24.70 3.57
C ASN A 308 1.93 -25.95 4.35
N GLU A 309 1.82 -25.89 5.70
CA GLU A 309 1.17 -26.92 6.50
C GLU A 309 -0.37 -26.90 6.34
N TYR A 310 -0.94 -25.81 5.81
CA TYR A 310 -2.37 -25.58 5.68
C TYR A 310 -2.85 -25.75 4.23
N ASP A 311 -4.02 -26.36 4.09
CA ASP A 311 -4.68 -26.49 2.79
C ASP A 311 -5.17 -25.12 2.26
N GLY A 312 -5.34 -25.03 0.91
CA GLY A 312 -5.99 -23.89 0.27
C GLY A 312 -5.04 -22.77 -0.17
N ASP A 313 -3.75 -23.09 -0.34
CA ASP A 313 -2.73 -22.17 -0.86
C ASP A 313 -2.69 -20.85 -0.08
N ARG A 314 -2.45 -20.89 1.24
CA ARG A 314 -2.29 -19.69 2.08
C ARG A 314 -1.19 -18.79 1.52
N MET A 315 -1.38 -17.46 1.56
CA MET A 315 -0.48 -16.54 0.88
C MET A 315 0.19 -15.54 1.82
N LEU A 316 1.35 -15.02 1.38
CA LEU A 316 2.10 -13.95 2.02
C LEU A 316 2.33 -12.82 1.01
N VAL A 317 2.07 -11.59 1.42
CA VAL A 317 2.52 -10.39 0.70
C VAL A 317 3.29 -9.49 1.67
N GLY A 318 4.49 -9.08 1.29
CA GLY A 318 5.34 -8.22 2.13
C GLY A 318 5.17 -6.75 1.81
N GLU A 319 5.11 -5.92 2.85
CA GLU A 319 5.29 -4.49 2.70
C GLU A 319 6.77 -4.16 2.52
N ASP A 320 7.20 -4.33 1.31
CA ASP A 320 8.51 -3.96 0.78
C ASP A 320 8.42 -3.94 -0.75
N ASP A 321 9.41 -3.39 -1.43
CA ASP A 321 9.52 -3.43 -2.89
C ASP A 321 10.70 -4.29 -3.37
N ASN A 322 11.50 -4.82 -2.44
CA ASN A 322 12.61 -5.70 -2.76
C ASN A 322 12.11 -7.10 -3.15
N ILE A 323 12.29 -7.44 -4.42
CA ILE A 323 11.89 -8.72 -5.00
C ILE A 323 12.68 -9.90 -4.38
N ASP A 324 13.87 -9.67 -3.86
CA ASP A 324 14.70 -10.73 -3.28
C ASP A 324 14.03 -11.42 -2.09
N TYR A 325 13.08 -10.75 -1.40
CA TYR A 325 12.23 -11.38 -0.38
C TYR A 325 11.21 -12.41 -0.91
N MET A 326 11.19 -12.66 -2.21
CA MET A 326 10.47 -13.79 -2.80
C MET A 326 11.34 -15.06 -2.86
N GLY A 327 12.62 -14.97 -2.44
CA GLY A 327 13.57 -16.08 -2.43
C GLY A 327 13.85 -16.65 -3.83
N ASP A 328 13.67 -17.95 -4.01
CA ASP A 328 13.77 -18.60 -5.32
C ASP A 328 12.48 -18.48 -6.17
N GLY A 329 11.45 -17.81 -5.65
CA GLY A 329 10.10 -17.68 -6.18
C GLY A 329 9.09 -18.67 -5.59
N THR A 330 9.53 -19.60 -4.70
CA THR A 330 8.67 -20.64 -4.11
C THR A 330 8.80 -20.78 -2.59
N ASP A 331 9.89 -20.30 -1.99
CA ASP A 331 10.30 -20.64 -0.62
C ASP A 331 10.15 -19.49 0.40
N GLU A 332 9.95 -18.25 -0.07
CA GLU A 332 9.73 -17.07 0.79
C GLU A 332 8.36 -16.43 0.50
N LEU A 333 8.30 -15.12 0.32
CA LEU A 333 7.04 -14.43 0.05
C LEU A 333 6.44 -14.81 -1.31
N HIS A 334 5.12 -14.82 -1.39
CA HIS A 334 4.41 -14.99 -2.65
C HIS A 334 4.41 -13.72 -3.50
N LEU A 335 4.28 -12.57 -2.82
CA LEU A 335 4.20 -11.25 -3.41
C LEU A 335 4.98 -10.24 -2.57
N VAL A 336 5.54 -9.23 -3.25
CA VAL A 336 5.99 -7.97 -2.65
C VAL A 336 5.40 -6.81 -3.45
N PHE A 337 5.05 -5.70 -2.78
CA PHE A 337 4.40 -4.58 -3.42
C PHE A 337 5.29 -3.90 -4.46
N ASN A 338 4.69 -3.43 -5.55
CA ASN A 338 5.37 -2.60 -6.55
C ASN A 338 5.24 -1.12 -6.15
N PHE A 339 5.83 -0.73 -5.02
CA PHE A 339 5.82 0.66 -4.58
C PHE A 339 6.51 1.62 -5.55
N PRO A 340 7.57 1.23 -6.30
CA PRO A 340 8.15 2.11 -7.32
C PRO A 340 7.15 2.60 -8.37
N LEU A 341 6.11 1.81 -8.70
CA LEU A 341 5.03 2.27 -9.58
C LEU A 341 4.25 3.45 -8.98
N ALA A 342 4.01 3.41 -7.66
CA ALA A 342 3.28 4.45 -6.93
C ALA A 342 4.17 5.64 -6.49
N ASN A 343 5.51 5.49 -6.51
CA ASN A 343 6.47 6.48 -6.01
C ASN A 343 6.70 7.62 -7.03
N THR A 344 5.62 8.30 -7.42
CA THR A 344 5.67 9.45 -8.33
C THR A 344 4.53 10.42 -8.00
N ASN A 345 4.72 11.68 -8.30
CA ASN A 345 3.65 12.70 -8.17
C ASN A 345 2.72 12.71 -9.40
N ARG A 346 3.07 11.99 -10.46
CA ARG A 346 2.28 11.88 -11.68
C ARG A 346 2.58 10.58 -12.40
N ILE A 347 1.56 9.81 -12.66
CA ILE A 347 1.66 8.63 -13.51
C ILE A 347 1.81 9.08 -14.96
N THR A 348 2.89 8.65 -15.61
CA THR A 348 3.17 8.95 -17.02
C THR A 348 3.49 7.67 -17.79
N PRO A 349 3.26 7.62 -19.11
CA PRO A 349 3.63 6.47 -19.93
C PRO A 349 5.10 6.03 -19.80
N THR A 350 6.01 6.98 -19.69
CA THR A 350 7.45 6.69 -19.49
C THR A 350 7.69 6.03 -18.14
N HIS A 351 7.18 6.63 -17.04
CA HIS A 351 7.32 6.07 -15.69
C HIS A 351 6.78 4.63 -15.61
N ILE A 352 5.61 4.37 -16.22
CA ILE A 352 5.03 3.03 -16.23
C ILE A 352 5.95 2.04 -16.96
N ARG A 353 6.46 2.40 -18.15
CA ARG A 353 7.34 1.52 -18.94
C ARG A 353 8.63 1.20 -18.21
N ASP A 354 9.28 2.22 -17.64
CA ASP A 354 10.54 2.04 -16.91
C ASP A 354 10.31 1.11 -15.72
N ASN A 355 9.26 1.36 -14.92
CA ASN A 355 8.89 0.49 -13.81
C ASN A 355 8.62 -0.95 -14.26
N GLN A 356 7.79 -1.17 -15.31
CA GLN A 356 7.47 -2.52 -15.77
C GLN A 356 8.69 -3.24 -16.32
N LYS A 357 9.57 -2.54 -17.05
CA LYS A 357 10.82 -3.10 -17.57
C LYS A 357 11.72 -3.60 -16.45
N GLU A 358 11.96 -2.78 -15.44
CA GLU A 358 12.81 -3.12 -14.30
C GLU A 358 12.17 -4.23 -13.45
N ARG A 359 10.90 -4.09 -13.09
CA ARG A 359 10.19 -5.02 -12.22
C ARG A 359 10.10 -6.42 -12.82
N ILE A 360 9.67 -6.54 -14.09
CA ILE A 360 9.54 -7.82 -14.77
C ILE A 360 10.93 -8.47 -15.01
N ALA A 361 11.93 -7.66 -15.36
CA ALA A 361 13.29 -8.18 -15.53
C ALA A 361 13.85 -8.77 -14.22
N HIS A 362 13.54 -8.15 -13.07
CA HIS A 362 13.97 -8.67 -11.77
C HIS A 362 13.20 -9.93 -11.39
N LEU A 363 11.86 -9.93 -11.48
CA LEU A 363 11.04 -11.12 -11.22
C LEU A 363 11.46 -12.34 -12.05
N ASN A 364 11.91 -12.13 -13.29
CA ASN A 364 12.37 -13.18 -14.17
C ASN A 364 13.79 -13.71 -13.84
N LYS A 365 14.53 -13.07 -12.92
CA LYS A 365 15.82 -13.59 -12.42
C LYS A 365 15.66 -14.65 -11.35
N LEU A 366 14.51 -14.74 -10.68
CA LEU A 366 14.22 -15.78 -9.70
C LEU A 366 14.22 -17.15 -10.39
N SER A 367 14.60 -18.20 -9.66
CA SER A 367 14.67 -19.59 -10.19
C SER A 367 13.32 -20.06 -10.72
N VAL A 368 12.24 -19.67 -10.03
CA VAL A 368 10.87 -19.72 -10.54
C VAL A 368 10.39 -18.29 -10.71
N ALA A 369 9.99 -17.91 -11.91
CA ALA A 369 9.59 -16.54 -12.20
C ALA A 369 8.53 -16.03 -11.20
N GLY A 370 8.87 -14.93 -10.53
CA GLY A 370 8.00 -14.30 -9.54
C GLY A 370 6.73 -13.70 -10.17
N TRP A 371 5.72 -13.47 -9.34
CA TRP A 371 4.45 -12.89 -9.77
C TRP A 371 4.36 -11.42 -9.36
N PRO A 372 4.02 -10.49 -10.28
CA PRO A 372 3.90 -9.07 -9.95
C PRO A 372 2.74 -8.77 -9.00
N CYS A 373 2.89 -7.73 -8.19
CA CYS A 373 1.85 -7.18 -7.32
C CYS A 373 1.76 -5.67 -7.54
N ASN A 374 0.62 -5.16 -7.95
CA ASN A 374 0.46 -3.75 -8.34
C ASN A 374 -0.53 -3.02 -7.43
N THR A 375 -0.11 -1.86 -6.93
CA THR A 375 -0.96 -0.92 -6.20
C THR A 375 -0.54 0.52 -6.50
N LEU A 376 -1.46 1.47 -6.36
CA LEU A 376 -1.17 2.90 -6.43
C LEU A 376 -1.49 3.62 -5.12
N GLY A 377 -2.20 2.98 -4.19
CA GLY A 377 -2.62 3.57 -2.93
C GLY A 377 -2.79 2.55 -1.82
N ASN A 378 -2.70 3.02 -0.58
CA ASN A 378 -3.02 2.31 0.64
C ASN A 378 -3.34 3.31 1.77
N HIS A 379 -3.49 2.82 3.00
CA HIS A 379 -3.82 3.63 4.17
C HIS A 379 -2.68 4.56 4.66
N ASP A 380 -1.46 4.43 4.12
CA ASP A 380 -0.29 5.26 4.46
C ASP A 380 0.04 6.31 3.39
N ARG A 381 -0.67 6.30 2.27
CA ARG A 381 -0.41 7.17 1.12
C ARG A 381 -1.61 8.05 0.83
N SER A 382 -1.34 9.26 0.34
CA SER A 382 -2.40 10.13 -0.21
C SER A 382 -3.28 9.35 -1.18
N ARG A 383 -4.60 9.58 -1.09
CA ARG A 383 -5.58 8.92 -1.96
C ARG A 383 -5.25 9.17 -3.42
N ILE A 384 -5.37 8.15 -4.25
CA ILE A 384 -4.94 8.18 -5.66
C ILE A 384 -5.62 9.31 -6.44
N TYR A 385 -6.88 9.62 -6.12
CA TYR A 385 -7.62 10.72 -6.75
C TYR A 385 -6.98 12.09 -6.46
N THR A 386 -6.46 12.29 -5.25
CA THR A 386 -5.74 13.52 -4.88
C THR A 386 -4.30 13.52 -5.40
N ASN A 387 -3.59 12.40 -5.23
CA ASN A 387 -2.15 12.33 -5.49
C ASN A 387 -1.80 12.46 -6.98
N TYR A 388 -2.60 11.83 -7.84
CA TYR A 388 -2.33 11.77 -9.29
C TYR A 388 -3.26 12.68 -10.10
N GLY A 389 -4.19 13.37 -9.46
CA GLY A 389 -5.04 14.37 -10.09
C GLY A 389 -4.26 15.63 -10.50
N ASP A 390 -4.79 16.35 -11.47
CA ASP A 390 -4.25 17.64 -11.93
C ASP A 390 -5.22 18.81 -11.70
N LYS A 391 -6.35 18.56 -11.02
CA LYS A 391 -7.46 19.49 -10.73
C LYS A 391 -8.27 19.91 -11.96
N LEU A 392 -7.97 19.40 -13.12
CA LEU A 392 -8.67 19.67 -14.38
C LEU A 392 -9.29 18.39 -14.94
N HIS A 393 -8.55 17.26 -14.86
CA HIS A 393 -8.92 15.97 -15.46
C HIS A 393 -8.91 14.84 -14.41
N ASP A 394 -9.20 15.17 -13.15
CA ASP A 394 -9.10 14.21 -12.04
C ASP A 394 -9.93 12.94 -12.26
N ALA A 395 -11.13 13.08 -12.82
CA ALA A 395 -12.03 11.95 -13.08
C ALA A 395 -11.50 11.04 -14.21
N GLU A 396 -10.90 11.62 -15.25
CA GLU A 396 -10.29 10.90 -16.37
C GLU A 396 -9.02 10.18 -15.90
N LEU A 397 -8.17 10.87 -15.15
CA LEU A 397 -6.95 10.31 -14.59
C LEU A 397 -7.25 9.17 -13.59
N ALA A 398 -8.29 9.30 -12.77
CA ALA A 398 -8.73 8.23 -11.88
C ALA A 398 -9.13 6.96 -12.66
N ARG A 399 -9.85 7.11 -13.79
CA ARG A 399 -10.21 5.99 -14.67
C ARG A 399 -8.99 5.34 -15.31
N LEU A 400 -8.02 6.15 -15.78
CA LEU A 400 -6.76 5.65 -16.36
C LEU A 400 -5.94 4.88 -15.31
N ASN A 401 -5.83 5.40 -14.08
CA ASN A 401 -5.09 4.77 -13.00
C ASN A 401 -5.76 3.45 -12.55
N ALA A 402 -7.08 3.41 -12.47
CA ALA A 402 -7.82 2.16 -12.24
C ALA A 402 -7.55 1.13 -13.34
N ALA A 403 -7.62 1.56 -14.62
CA ALA A 403 -7.33 0.69 -15.75
C ALA A 403 -5.87 0.19 -15.74
N LEU A 404 -4.92 1.04 -15.39
CA LEU A 404 -3.51 0.66 -15.25
C LEU A 404 -3.35 -0.51 -14.27
N VAL A 405 -3.81 -0.36 -13.03
CA VAL A 405 -3.66 -1.39 -11.99
C VAL A 405 -4.38 -2.68 -12.37
N LEU A 406 -5.57 -2.58 -12.96
CA LEU A 406 -6.42 -3.74 -13.29
C LEU A 406 -6.04 -4.44 -14.61
N THR A 407 -5.22 -3.84 -15.47
CA THR A 407 -4.84 -4.44 -16.76
C THR A 407 -3.37 -4.86 -16.84
N LEU A 408 -2.50 -4.31 -16.00
CA LEU A 408 -1.11 -4.78 -15.87
C LEU A 408 -1.07 -6.27 -15.46
N ARG A 409 0.03 -6.95 -15.83
CA ARG A 409 0.30 -8.30 -15.34
C ARG A 409 0.51 -8.27 -13.83
N GLY A 410 -0.17 -9.17 -13.12
CA GLY A 410 -0.01 -9.32 -11.67
C GLY A 410 -1.31 -9.17 -10.89
N THR A 411 -1.17 -9.26 -9.57
CA THR A 411 -2.25 -9.15 -8.60
C THR A 411 -2.48 -7.69 -8.23
N PRO A 412 -3.66 -7.13 -8.51
CA PRO A 412 -4.00 -5.75 -8.14
C PRO A 412 -4.46 -5.66 -6.69
N PHE A 413 -4.02 -4.60 -6.00
CA PHE A 413 -4.50 -4.20 -4.69
C PHE A 413 -5.12 -2.81 -4.77
N LEU A 414 -6.34 -2.68 -4.26
CA LEU A 414 -7.14 -1.45 -4.19
C LEU A 414 -7.33 -1.03 -2.74
N TYR A 415 -7.41 0.26 -2.45
CA TYR A 415 -7.70 0.77 -1.12
C TYR A 415 -9.15 1.26 -1.01
N ASN A 416 -9.83 1.02 0.11
CA ASN A 416 -11.24 1.38 0.29
C ASN A 416 -11.52 2.85 -0.01
N GLY A 417 -12.52 3.09 -0.86
CA GLY A 417 -12.92 4.41 -1.34
C GLY A 417 -12.24 4.88 -2.63
N GLU A 418 -11.27 4.14 -3.17
CA GLU A 418 -10.70 4.44 -4.50
C GLU A 418 -11.77 4.37 -5.57
N GLU A 419 -12.63 3.35 -5.50
CA GLU A 419 -13.68 3.05 -6.47
C GLU A 419 -14.77 4.12 -6.56
N ILE A 420 -14.88 4.98 -5.55
CA ILE A 420 -15.81 6.11 -5.55
C ILE A 420 -15.10 7.47 -5.67
N GLY A 421 -13.77 7.48 -5.78
CA GLY A 421 -12.99 8.70 -5.92
C GLY A 421 -12.89 9.53 -4.63
N MET A 422 -12.80 8.88 -3.47
CA MET A 422 -12.51 9.60 -2.22
C MET A 422 -11.18 10.34 -2.33
N THR A 423 -11.14 11.55 -1.78
CA THR A 423 -9.97 12.42 -1.76
C THR A 423 -9.39 12.53 -0.36
N ASP A 424 -8.15 12.98 -0.27
CA ASP A 424 -7.60 13.41 1.01
C ASP A 424 -8.45 14.53 1.62
N TYR A 425 -8.53 14.54 2.94
CA TYR A 425 -9.17 15.60 3.71
C TYR A 425 -8.17 16.21 4.71
N LEU A 426 -7.69 17.39 4.40
CA LEU A 426 -6.74 18.09 5.25
C LEU A 426 -7.45 18.55 6.54
N LEU A 427 -7.04 17.98 7.67
CA LEU A 427 -7.64 18.29 8.97
C LEU A 427 -7.34 19.74 9.36
N PRO A 428 -8.36 20.53 9.77
CA PRO A 428 -8.17 21.95 10.06
C PRO A 428 -7.55 22.26 11.45
N ASN A 429 -7.55 21.28 12.37
CA ASN A 429 -7.13 21.48 13.76
C ASN A 429 -6.27 20.33 14.27
N ILE A 430 -5.21 20.66 15.01
CA ILE A 430 -4.32 19.66 15.62
C ILE A 430 -5.05 18.71 16.59
N SER A 431 -6.10 19.17 17.27
CA SER A 431 -6.91 18.31 18.15
C SER A 431 -7.66 17.19 17.43
N GLN A 432 -7.79 17.27 16.11
CA GLN A 432 -8.42 16.24 15.28
C GLN A 432 -7.41 15.22 14.74
N VAL A 433 -6.12 15.54 14.81
CA VAL A 433 -5.05 14.64 14.36
C VAL A 433 -4.94 13.48 15.34
N LYS A 434 -5.02 12.25 14.83
CA LYS A 434 -4.90 10.99 15.56
C LYS A 434 -3.58 10.28 15.27
N ASP A 435 -3.00 10.52 14.11
CA ASP A 435 -1.69 10.03 13.73
C ASP A 435 -0.61 10.65 14.63
N THR A 436 0.02 9.83 15.47
CA THR A 436 1.04 10.27 16.43
C THR A 436 2.23 10.94 15.74
N MET A 437 2.63 10.43 14.56
CA MET A 437 3.68 11.06 13.75
C MET A 437 3.30 12.48 13.35
N GLY A 438 2.04 12.71 12.96
CA GLY A 438 1.52 14.04 12.65
C GLY A 438 1.55 14.97 13.86
N SER A 439 1.08 14.49 15.02
CA SER A 439 1.11 15.26 16.26
C SER A 439 2.54 15.61 16.71
N TRP A 440 3.46 14.63 16.66
CA TRP A 440 4.87 14.85 16.97
C TRP A 440 5.49 15.91 16.04
N TYR A 441 5.26 15.78 14.73
CA TYR A 441 5.77 16.73 13.75
C TYR A 441 5.28 18.17 14.04
N TYR A 442 3.98 18.36 14.29
CA TYR A 442 3.42 19.66 14.65
C TYR A 442 4.14 20.29 15.84
N HIS A 443 4.24 19.54 16.94
CA HIS A 443 4.87 20.03 18.16
C HIS A 443 6.35 20.35 17.94
N THR A 444 7.08 19.49 17.24
CA THR A 444 8.50 19.70 16.96
C THR A 444 8.75 20.97 16.15
N ILE A 445 8.02 21.19 15.05
CA ILE A 445 8.26 22.38 14.22
C ILE A 445 7.81 23.68 14.90
N VAL A 446 6.80 23.63 15.77
CA VAL A 446 6.38 24.80 16.56
C VAL A 446 7.38 25.10 17.69
N THR A 447 7.76 24.08 18.48
CA THR A 447 8.56 24.31 19.71
C THR A 447 10.06 24.42 19.42
N GLU A 448 10.59 23.64 18.50
CA GLU A 448 12.03 23.58 18.22
C GLU A 448 12.45 24.45 17.04
N MET A 449 11.57 24.58 16.04
CA MET A 449 11.89 25.35 14.82
C MET A 449 11.23 26.73 14.79
N GLY A 450 10.34 27.04 15.75
CA GLY A 450 9.67 28.34 15.85
C GLY A 450 8.73 28.66 14.67
N VAL A 451 8.16 27.63 14.04
CA VAL A 451 7.19 27.80 12.96
C VAL A 451 5.87 28.32 13.53
N ASP A 452 5.25 29.27 12.84
CA ASP A 452 3.93 29.78 13.21
C ASP A 452 2.90 28.63 13.31
N PRO A 453 2.06 28.58 14.38
CA PRO A 453 1.12 27.46 14.57
C PRO A 453 0.13 27.23 13.42
N GLU A 454 -0.32 28.28 12.70
CA GLU A 454 -1.22 28.14 11.54
C GLU A 454 -0.49 27.49 10.36
N GLU A 455 0.74 27.92 10.10
CA GLU A 455 1.61 27.30 9.08
C GLU A 455 2.00 25.87 9.48
N ALA A 456 2.31 25.63 10.75
CA ALA A 456 2.62 24.29 11.27
C ALA A 456 1.42 23.34 11.09
N MET A 457 0.19 23.80 11.35
CA MET A 457 -1.01 23.01 11.16
C MET A 457 -1.22 22.66 9.68
N PHE A 458 -1.01 23.61 8.77
CA PHE A 458 -1.11 23.35 7.33
C PHE A 458 -0.11 22.26 6.90
N ARG A 459 1.15 22.36 7.31
CA ARG A 459 2.19 21.36 7.01
C ARG A 459 1.86 19.98 7.60
N THR A 460 1.37 19.97 8.84
CA THR A 460 0.94 18.74 9.51
C THR A 460 -0.21 18.07 8.78
N ALA A 461 -1.23 18.83 8.35
CA ALA A 461 -2.37 18.30 7.62
C ALA A 461 -1.96 17.67 6.27
N GLU A 462 -0.95 18.24 5.59
CA GLU A 462 -0.38 17.66 4.37
C GLU A 462 0.44 16.39 4.64
N MET A 463 1.07 16.29 5.81
CA MET A 463 1.96 15.18 6.17
C MET A 463 1.24 14.00 6.80
N THR A 464 0.29 14.26 7.73
CA THR A 464 -0.39 13.19 8.48
C THR A 464 -1.13 12.21 7.59
N ARG A 465 -1.10 10.92 7.97
CA ARG A 465 -1.84 9.86 7.31
C ARG A 465 -3.37 9.94 7.55
N ASP A 466 -3.82 10.67 8.54
CA ASP A 466 -5.25 10.86 8.83
C ASP A 466 -6.04 11.41 7.65
N LYS A 467 -5.40 12.23 6.79
CA LYS A 467 -6.05 12.83 5.61
C LYS A 467 -6.62 11.79 4.64
N ASN A 468 -6.01 10.62 4.54
CA ASN A 468 -6.43 9.53 3.66
C ASN A 468 -7.16 8.39 4.38
N ARG A 469 -7.21 8.44 5.74
CA ARG A 469 -7.86 7.44 6.61
C ARG A 469 -9.28 7.82 7.04
N THR A 470 -9.85 8.90 6.50
CA THR A 470 -11.20 9.37 6.81
C THR A 470 -12.26 8.29 6.52
N PRO A 471 -13.38 8.26 7.27
CA PRO A 471 -14.44 7.28 7.10
C PRO A 471 -15.00 7.19 5.69
N MET A 472 -15.36 5.98 5.26
CA MET A 472 -15.93 5.64 3.96
C MET A 472 -17.28 6.34 3.74
N HIS A 473 -17.53 6.76 2.50
CA HIS A 473 -18.76 7.45 2.12
C HIS A 473 -19.78 6.48 1.51
N TRP A 474 -20.73 6.03 2.34
CA TRP A 474 -21.78 5.12 1.87
C TRP A 474 -22.99 5.83 1.24
N SER A 475 -23.30 7.05 1.68
CA SER A 475 -24.42 7.81 1.19
C SER A 475 -24.27 9.33 1.40
N ASN A 476 -25.23 10.12 0.93
CA ASN A 476 -25.31 11.56 1.17
C ASN A 476 -25.99 11.94 2.51
N LYS A 477 -26.29 10.95 3.38
CA LYS A 477 -26.80 11.19 4.73
C LYS A 477 -25.73 11.78 5.63
N PRO A 478 -26.11 12.38 6.79
CA PRO A 478 -25.12 12.76 7.81
C PRO A 478 -24.14 11.62 8.11
N ASN A 479 -22.95 11.97 8.57
CA ASN A 479 -21.84 11.04 8.71
C ASN A 479 -21.57 10.15 7.47
N ALA A 480 -21.94 10.65 6.29
CA ALA A 480 -21.83 9.93 5.01
C ALA A 480 -22.49 8.52 5.03
N GLY A 481 -23.39 8.25 5.97
CA GLY A 481 -23.96 6.92 6.23
C GLY A 481 -22.95 5.89 6.73
N PHE A 482 -21.79 6.34 7.21
CA PHE A 482 -20.80 5.50 7.87
C PHE A 482 -21.24 5.10 9.27
N SER A 483 -21.80 6.04 10.03
CA SER A 483 -22.22 5.96 11.44
C SER A 483 -23.58 6.66 11.59
N PRO A 484 -24.34 6.45 12.69
CA PRO A 484 -25.55 7.22 13.01
C PRO A 484 -25.32 8.73 13.00
N ASP A 485 -26.39 9.49 12.70
CA ASP A 485 -26.33 10.92 12.42
C ASP A 485 -25.82 11.78 13.59
N ASP A 486 -26.03 11.33 14.83
CA ASP A 486 -25.72 12.02 16.10
C ASP A 486 -24.43 11.53 16.76
N VAL A 487 -23.72 10.62 16.13
CA VAL A 487 -22.47 10.05 16.67
C VAL A 487 -21.28 10.80 16.13
N GLN A 488 -20.31 11.08 17.00
CA GLN A 488 -19.00 11.64 16.60
C GLN A 488 -18.12 10.51 16.05
N THR A 489 -17.70 10.64 14.79
CA THR A 489 -16.77 9.70 14.17
C THR A 489 -15.34 9.90 14.67
N TRP A 490 -14.55 8.82 14.66
CA TRP A 490 -13.16 8.81 15.14
C TRP A 490 -12.25 9.82 14.42
N LEU A 491 -12.46 10.02 13.11
CA LEU A 491 -11.93 11.13 12.30
C LEU A 491 -13.10 11.87 11.64
N PRO A 492 -12.93 13.17 11.34
CA PRO A 492 -13.95 13.93 10.62
C PRO A 492 -14.23 13.34 9.24
N ILE A 493 -15.49 13.40 8.84
CA ILE A 493 -15.92 12.99 7.49
C ILE A 493 -15.52 14.06 6.47
N ASN A 494 -14.91 13.66 5.36
CA ASN A 494 -14.66 14.55 4.24
C ASN A 494 -15.99 15.03 3.64
N PRO A 495 -16.31 16.33 3.66
CA PRO A 495 -17.64 16.85 3.30
C PRO A 495 -18.03 16.65 1.83
N ASN A 496 -17.10 16.21 0.97
CA ASN A 496 -17.37 16.00 -0.46
C ASN A 496 -18.32 14.82 -0.74
N TYR A 497 -18.66 14.01 0.29
CA TYR A 497 -19.71 13.00 0.17
C TYR A 497 -21.07 13.60 -0.28
N LYS A 498 -21.34 14.87 0.10
CA LYS A 498 -22.54 15.62 -0.29
C LYS A 498 -22.56 16.01 -1.77
N SER A 499 -21.41 15.95 -2.42
CA SER A 499 -21.23 16.29 -3.85
C SER A 499 -21.22 15.04 -4.74
N GLY A 500 -21.78 13.93 -4.28
CA GLY A 500 -21.89 12.68 -5.05
C GLY A 500 -20.68 11.76 -4.96
N ILE A 501 -19.69 12.09 -4.10
CA ILE A 501 -18.57 11.19 -3.79
C ILE A 501 -19.04 10.22 -2.68
N ASN A 502 -19.96 9.33 -3.02
CA ASN A 502 -20.49 8.31 -2.13
C ASN A 502 -21.06 7.13 -2.94
N VAL A 503 -21.12 5.96 -2.31
CA VAL A 503 -21.56 4.71 -2.96
C VAL A 503 -22.97 4.84 -3.52
N ARG A 504 -23.95 5.29 -2.70
CA ARG A 504 -25.36 5.31 -3.07
C ARG A 504 -25.66 6.17 -4.31
N ASP A 505 -25.09 7.37 -4.36
CA ASP A 505 -25.32 8.28 -5.49
C ASP A 505 -24.62 7.77 -6.74
N GLN A 506 -23.47 7.10 -6.60
CA GLN A 506 -22.72 6.54 -7.71
C GLN A 506 -23.33 5.23 -8.26
N GLU A 507 -23.95 4.41 -7.43
CA GLU A 507 -24.58 3.16 -7.89
C GLU A 507 -25.67 3.42 -8.94
N VAL A 508 -26.43 4.50 -8.80
CA VAL A 508 -27.51 4.86 -9.73
C VAL A 508 -27.04 5.65 -10.96
N ASN A 509 -25.80 6.11 -10.96
CA ASN A 509 -25.22 6.85 -12.10
C ASN A 509 -24.36 5.91 -12.98
N PRO A 510 -24.81 5.51 -14.17
CA PRO A 510 -24.08 4.56 -15.01
C PRO A 510 -22.70 5.07 -15.46
N ASN A 511 -22.45 6.37 -15.41
CA ASN A 511 -21.18 7.00 -15.79
C ASN A 511 -20.27 7.30 -14.59
N SER A 512 -20.65 6.86 -13.37
CA SER A 512 -19.86 7.05 -12.17
C SER A 512 -18.53 6.28 -12.20
N LEU A 513 -17.60 6.68 -11.35
CA LEU A 513 -16.34 5.96 -11.17
C LEU A 513 -16.60 4.56 -10.59
N LEU A 514 -17.54 4.39 -9.65
CA LEU A 514 -17.93 3.11 -9.10
C LEU A 514 -18.41 2.13 -10.18
N ASN A 515 -19.33 2.56 -11.06
CA ASN A 515 -19.82 1.69 -12.13
C ASN A 515 -18.75 1.43 -13.20
N TYR A 516 -17.80 2.35 -13.39
CA TYR A 516 -16.61 2.13 -14.19
C TYR A 516 -15.74 1.01 -13.60
N TYR A 517 -15.43 1.03 -12.29
CA TYR A 517 -14.69 -0.04 -11.60
C TYR A 517 -15.41 -1.38 -11.71
N LYS A 518 -16.71 -1.44 -11.41
CA LYS A 518 -17.52 -2.67 -11.53
C LYS A 518 -17.42 -3.27 -12.95
N HIS A 519 -17.53 -2.43 -13.98
CA HIS A 519 -17.44 -2.89 -15.36
C HIS A 519 -16.03 -3.39 -15.72
N LEU A 520 -15.00 -2.63 -15.34
CA LEU A 520 -13.61 -3.01 -15.63
C LEU A 520 -13.18 -4.28 -14.89
N LEU A 521 -13.58 -4.46 -13.63
CA LEU A 521 -13.37 -5.68 -12.85
C LEU A 521 -14.05 -6.88 -13.51
N LYS A 522 -15.26 -6.70 -14.03
CA LYS A 522 -15.97 -7.74 -14.79
C LYS A 522 -15.20 -8.09 -16.07
N VAL A 523 -14.79 -7.09 -16.86
CA VAL A 523 -14.00 -7.30 -18.09
C VAL A 523 -12.71 -8.06 -17.76
N ARG A 524 -11.98 -7.69 -16.69
CA ARG A 524 -10.78 -8.42 -16.26
C ARG A 524 -11.09 -9.89 -15.97
N LYS A 525 -12.16 -10.19 -15.23
CA LYS A 525 -12.55 -11.57 -14.88
C LYS A 525 -12.95 -12.41 -16.11
N GLU A 526 -13.58 -11.78 -17.07
CA GLU A 526 -14.07 -12.44 -18.30
C GLU A 526 -12.99 -12.52 -19.41
N THR A 527 -11.80 -11.92 -19.21
CA THR A 527 -10.72 -11.85 -20.19
C THR A 527 -9.47 -12.58 -19.67
N PRO A 528 -9.28 -13.88 -19.98
CA PRO A 528 -8.12 -14.65 -19.52
C PRO A 528 -6.78 -13.96 -19.80
N ALA A 529 -6.64 -13.31 -20.95
CA ALA A 529 -5.43 -12.55 -21.27
C ALA A 529 -5.10 -11.46 -20.24
N LEU A 530 -6.07 -10.81 -19.60
CA LEU A 530 -5.85 -9.81 -18.58
C LEU A 530 -5.49 -10.42 -17.21
N ILE A 531 -5.73 -11.73 -17.02
CA ILE A 531 -5.41 -12.44 -15.78
C ILE A 531 -4.01 -13.03 -15.89
N ASP A 532 -3.77 -14.01 -16.78
CA ASP A 532 -2.53 -14.79 -16.87
C ASP A 532 -1.63 -14.43 -18.05
N GLY A 533 -2.10 -13.58 -18.98
CA GLY A 533 -1.34 -13.23 -20.18
C GLY A 533 0.00 -12.57 -19.86
N GLU A 534 1.03 -12.92 -20.63
CA GLU A 534 2.33 -12.27 -20.58
C GLU A 534 2.22 -10.79 -21.03
N TYR A 535 3.04 -9.95 -20.44
CA TYR A 535 3.11 -8.54 -20.79
C TYR A 535 4.11 -8.30 -21.91
N GLN A 536 3.66 -7.66 -22.99
CA GLN A 536 4.51 -7.22 -24.09
C GLN A 536 4.29 -5.72 -24.35
N PRO A 537 5.30 -4.86 -24.13
CA PRO A 537 5.17 -3.42 -24.40
C PRO A 537 5.05 -3.16 -25.90
N LEU A 538 4.31 -2.11 -26.24
CA LEU A 538 4.18 -1.59 -27.60
C LEU A 538 4.53 -0.10 -27.61
N HIS A 539 5.07 0.40 -28.71
CA HIS A 539 5.39 1.83 -28.93
C HIS A 539 6.17 2.43 -27.75
N GLU A 540 7.28 1.80 -27.37
CA GLU A 540 8.03 2.08 -26.13
C GLU A 540 8.52 3.53 -25.97
N THR A 541 8.57 4.31 -27.06
CA THR A 541 9.01 5.73 -27.04
C THR A 541 7.85 6.72 -26.97
N ALA A 542 6.59 6.26 -26.98
CA ALA A 542 5.41 7.14 -26.95
C ALA A 542 5.29 7.89 -25.62
N GLY A 543 5.23 9.22 -25.63
CA GLY A 543 5.10 10.05 -24.43
C GLY A 543 3.65 10.32 -24.02
N ASP A 544 2.71 10.27 -24.95
CA ASP A 544 1.31 10.65 -24.72
C ASP A 544 0.43 9.48 -24.24
N TYR A 545 0.81 8.24 -24.53
CA TYR A 545 0.01 7.05 -24.22
C TYR A 545 0.89 5.86 -23.83
N PHE A 546 0.28 4.92 -23.13
CA PHE A 546 0.85 3.63 -22.78
C PHE A 546 0.06 2.51 -23.48
N ALA A 547 0.76 1.70 -24.29
CA ALA A 547 0.15 0.59 -25.01
C ALA A 547 0.94 -0.70 -24.80
N PHE A 548 0.23 -1.83 -24.68
CA PHE A 548 0.83 -3.15 -24.50
C PHE A 548 -0.14 -4.26 -24.88
N LEU A 549 0.43 -5.43 -25.14
CA LEU A 549 -0.33 -6.68 -25.26
C LEU A 549 -0.29 -7.47 -23.95
N ARG A 550 -1.38 -8.16 -23.67
CA ARG A 550 -1.47 -9.26 -22.72
C ARG A 550 -1.72 -10.54 -23.55
N ILE A 551 -0.79 -11.47 -23.52
CA ILE A 551 -0.76 -12.64 -24.41
C ILE A 551 -0.93 -13.90 -23.58
N ALA A 552 -2.12 -14.51 -23.62
CA ALA A 552 -2.42 -15.83 -23.08
C ALA A 552 -2.45 -16.87 -24.21
N PRO A 553 -2.42 -18.18 -23.90
CA PRO A 553 -2.38 -19.24 -24.93
C PRO A 553 -3.52 -19.17 -25.96
N ASN A 554 -4.72 -18.78 -25.52
CA ASN A 554 -5.93 -18.79 -26.36
C ASN A 554 -6.52 -17.40 -26.61
N GLN A 555 -5.90 -16.34 -26.08
CA GLN A 555 -6.43 -14.98 -26.20
C GLN A 555 -5.29 -13.97 -26.11
N THR A 556 -5.37 -12.92 -26.92
CA THR A 556 -4.50 -11.75 -26.80
C THR A 556 -5.36 -10.51 -26.62
N ALA A 557 -5.05 -9.70 -25.63
CA ALA A 557 -5.70 -8.41 -25.41
C ALA A 557 -4.72 -7.25 -25.68
N LEU A 558 -5.16 -6.27 -26.46
CA LEU A 558 -4.50 -4.98 -26.64
C LEU A 558 -5.07 -4.01 -25.62
N VAL A 559 -4.20 -3.35 -24.86
CA VAL A 559 -4.57 -2.28 -23.91
C VAL A 559 -3.89 -0.99 -24.33
N ILE A 560 -4.67 0.10 -24.40
CA ILE A 560 -4.18 1.45 -24.68
C ILE A 560 -4.75 2.41 -23.65
N LEU A 561 -3.87 3.16 -22.99
CA LEU A 561 -4.19 4.19 -22.00
C LEU A 561 -3.63 5.51 -22.51
N ASN A 562 -4.50 6.43 -22.93
CA ASN A 562 -4.11 7.76 -23.41
C ASN A 562 -4.03 8.73 -22.24
N TYR A 563 -2.82 9.07 -21.79
CA TYR A 563 -2.56 10.02 -20.70
C TYR A 563 -2.48 11.48 -21.17
N SER A 564 -3.02 11.80 -22.35
CA SER A 564 -2.94 13.13 -22.92
C SER A 564 -4.31 13.69 -23.34
N GLU A 565 -4.39 15.01 -23.47
CA GLU A 565 -5.53 15.75 -24.02
C GLU A 565 -5.66 15.62 -25.55
N LYS A 566 -4.77 14.85 -26.18
CA LYS A 566 -4.74 14.71 -27.64
C LYS A 566 -5.63 13.56 -28.10
N ARG A 567 -6.31 13.77 -29.21
CA ARG A 567 -6.83 12.67 -30.02
C ARG A 567 -5.67 12.05 -30.78
N LEU A 568 -5.49 10.74 -30.64
CA LEU A 568 -4.39 10.00 -31.24
C LEU A 568 -4.90 9.17 -32.42
N GLU A 569 -4.14 9.14 -33.51
CA GLU A 569 -4.30 8.20 -34.62
C GLU A 569 -3.13 7.22 -34.56
N LEU A 570 -3.42 5.97 -34.21
CA LEU A 570 -2.41 4.94 -33.94
C LEU A 570 -2.46 3.84 -35.00
N ASN A 571 -1.30 3.26 -35.29
CA ASN A 571 -1.13 2.15 -36.20
C ASN A 571 -0.34 1.02 -35.50
N PHE A 572 -0.93 -0.16 -35.43
CA PHE A 572 -0.35 -1.38 -34.84
C PHE A 572 -0.14 -2.48 -35.87
N THR A 573 -0.08 -2.15 -37.17
CA THR A 573 0.08 -3.15 -38.25
C THR A 573 1.31 -4.02 -38.08
N ASP A 574 2.43 -3.44 -37.64
CA ASP A 574 3.68 -4.18 -37.45
C ASP A 574 3.66 -5.08 -36.20
N ASP A 575 2.81 -4.76 -35.22
CA ASP A 575 2.71 -5.48 -33.95
C ASP A 575 1.72 -6.65 -34.04
N ILE A 576 0.57 -6.46 -34.72
CA ILE A 576 -0.55 -7.40 -34.79
C ILE A 576 -1.10 -7.51 -36.21
N ALA A 577 -0.21 -7.73 -37.19
CA ALA A 577 -0.55 -7.80 -38.62
C ALA A 577 -1.66 -8.81 -38.93
N GLY A 578 -2.60 -8.40 -39.80
CA GLY A 578 -3.68 -9.25 -40.27
C GLY A 578 -4.78 -9.57 -39.25
N SER A 579 -4.74 -8.93 -38.07
CA SER A 579 -5.73 -9.13 -37.01
C SER A 579 -6.88 -8.13 -37.10
N ARG A 580 -8.02 -8.48 -36.48
CA ARG A 580 -9.11 -7.57 -36.14
C ARG A 580 -9.14 -7.29 -34.66
N LEU A 581 -9.65 -6.13 -34.27
CA LEU A 581 -9.77 -5.71 -32.87
C LEU A 581 -11.24 -5.75 -32.45
N HIS A 582 -11.58 -6.73 -31.63
CA HIS A 582 -12.90 -6.79 -30.99
C HIS A 582 -12.88 -6.02 -29.67
N THR A 583 -13.66 -4.93 -29.58
CA THR A 583 -13.66 -4.06 -28.40
C THR A 583 -14.26 -4.78 -27.17
N LEU A 584 -13.47 -4.96 -26.12
CA LEU A 584 -13.88 -5.52 -24.83
C LEU A 584 -14.33 -4.39 -23.89
N PHE A 585 -13.61 -3.27 -23.89
CA PHE A 585 -13.87 -2.13 -23.02
C PHE A 585 -13.41 -0.81 -23.67
N THR A 586 -14.16 0.26 -23.43
CA THR A 586 -13.74 1.63 -23.74
C THR A 586 -14.37 2.61 -22.75
N SER A 587 -13.59 3.59 -22.28
CA SER A 587 -14.12 4.72 -21.52
C SER A 587 -14.66 5.84 -22.41
N GLY A 588 -14.42 5.77 -23.72
CA GLY A 588 -14.91 6.73 -24.72
C GLY A 588 -16.30 6.39 -25.24
N ILE A 589 -16.93 7.37 -25.89
CA ILE A 589 -18.21 7.15 -26.61
C ILE A 589 -17.88 6.49 -27.95
N ARG A 590 -18.06 5.17 -28.04
CA ARG A 590 -17.84 4.41 -29.27
C ARG A 590 -18.97 3.41 -29.51
N SER A 591 -19.29 3.17 -30.79
CA SER A 591 -20.02 1.97 -31.17
C SER A 591 -19.10 0.75 -31.02
N GLN A 592 -19.62 -0.36 -30.53
CA GLN A 592 -18.93 -1.66 -30.60
C GLN A 592 -18.84 -2.07 -32.09
N VAL A 593 -17.74 -1.74 -32.72
CA VAL A 593 -17.44 -2.14 -34.11
C VAL A 593 -16.04 -2.72 -34.11
N ASP A 594 -15.91 -3.87 -34.79
CA ASP A 594 -14.60 -4.46 -35.09
C ASP A 594 -13.75 -3.42 -35.82
N ARG A 595 -12.50 -3.28 -35.39
CA ARG A 595 -11.55 -2.31 -35.93
C ARG A 595 -10.35 -3.02 -36.51
N THR A 596 -9.67 -2.33 -37.39
CA THR A 596 -8.40 -2.80 -37.93
C THR A 596 -7.23 -2.12 -37.21
N PRO A 597 -6.07 -2.78 -37.10
CA PRO A 597 -4.90 -2.20 -36.44
C PRO A 597 -4.24 -1.05 -37.22
N GLU A 598 -4.56 -0.87 -38.51
CA GLU A 598 -3.93 0.11 -39.39
C GLU A 598 -4.30 1.55 -39.03
N LYS A 599 -5.53 1.76 -38.52
CA LYS A 599 -6.00 3.09 -38.14
C LYS A 599 -6.94 3.05 -36.96
N LEU A 600 -6.36 3.23 -35.78
CA LEU A 600 -7.10 3.26 -34.52
C LEU A 600 -7.08 4.66 -33.92
N THR A 601 -8.26 5.30 -33.86
CA THR A 601 -8.42 6.60 -33.22
C THR A 601 -8.67 6.41 -31.72
N ILE A 602 -7.89 7.07 -30.86
CA ILE A 602 -8.05 7.08 -29.40
C ILE A 602 -8.36 8.50 -28.95
N ALA A 603 -9.44 8.70 -28.22
CA ALA A 603 -9.83 10.00 -27.70
C ALA A 603 -8.92 10.48 -26.54
N PRO A 604 -8.94 11.78 -26.18
CA PRO A 604 -8.28 12.26 -24.98
C PRO A 604 -8.67 11.44 -23.75
N PHE A 605 -7.69 11.07 -22.93
CA PHE A 605 -7.86 10.30 -21.70
C PHE A 605 -8.65 8.99 -21.84
N GLU A 606 -8.70 8.42 -23.04
CA GLU A 606 -9.44 7.17 -23.27
C GLU A 606 -8.63 5.96 -22.80
N VAL A 607 -9.35 5.05 -22.12
CA VAL A 607 -8.98 3.66 -21.93
C VAL A 607 -9.61 2.83 -23.03
N PHE A 608 -8.80 2.06 -23.75
CA PHE A 608 -9.28 1.15 -24.80
C PHE A 608 -8.67 -0.24 -24.59
N ILE A 609 -9.54 -1.25 -24.52
CA ILE A 609 -9.16 -2.66 -24.38
C ILE A 609 -9.87 -3.44 -25.49
N ALA A 610 -9.12 -4.22 -26.25
CA ALA A 610 -9.66 -5.05 -27.32
C ALA A 610 -9.02 -6.42 -27.37
N GLU A 611 -9.80 -7.42 -27.72
CA GLU A 611 -9.28 -8.73 -28.11
C GLU A 611 -8.69 -8.65 -29.51
N VAL A 612 -7.51 -9.22 -29.69
CA VAL A 612 -6.83 -9.33 -30.97
C VAL A 612 -7.23 -10.66 -31.61
N GLN A 613 -8.08 -10.60 -32.64
CA GLN A 613 -8.58 -11.78 -33.36
C GLN A 613 -7.84 -11.93 -34.69
N LYS A 614 -7.29 -13.11 -34.95
CA LYS A 614 -6.61 -13.48 -36.22
C LYS A 614 -7.59 -13.94 -37.27
#